data_3c3c3c3c345e692540e59e6a72e603d5
#
_entry.id   3c3c3c3c345e692540e59e6a72e603d5
#
_cell.length_a   1.000
_cell.length_b   1.000
_cell.length_c   1.000
_cell.angle_alpha   90.00
_cell.angle_beta   90.00
_cell.angle_gamma   90.00
#
_symmetry.space_group_name_H-M   'P 1'
#
loop_
_entity.id
_entity.type
_entity.pdbx_description
1 polymer ?
#
loop_
_entity_poly.entity_id
_entity_poly.type
_entity_poly.pdbx_seq_one_letter_code
_entity_poly.pdbx_strand_id
1 'polypeptide(L)'
;PGHAAWGVTATAIFVGLRLVQGLCLGGEIPGAMTLITETMPHRRGLACGILFLMINVGLVLAQAVQWTVLQTMSPGEVTSVGWRIAFLVGGGIALAGFFLRQLLVESPAFAALDKQIHALPIATLVRDHSRAILSGLLVTSLGAATVSLLYLFMNSYLTQFLKYGTTTAASAGL
;
A
#
# COMPACT_ATOMS: atom_id res chain seq x y z
N PRO A 1 5.67 -20.75 7.23
CA PRO A 1 6.73 -21.59 6.69
C PRO A 1 7.70 -20.72 5.89
N GLY A 2 9.00 -20.87 6.18
CA GLY A 2 10.06 -20.12 5.50
C GLY A 2 10.65 -20.91 4.32
N HIS A 3 11.58 -20.26 3.59
CA HIS A 3 12.28 -20.89 2.48
C HIS A 3 12.97 -22.21 2.86
N ALA A 4 13.45 -22.34 4.09
CA ALA A 4 14.06 -23.55 4.61
C ALA A 4 13.10 -24.77 4.64
N ALA A 5 11.79 -24.54 4.77
CA ALA A 5 10.80 -25.61 4.83
C ALA A 5 10.15 -25.90 3.46
N TRP A 6 9.94 -24.88 2.63
CA TRP A 6 9.17 -24.98 1.38
C TRP A 6 9.98 -24.61 0.12
N GLY A 7 11.24 -24.23 0.26
CA GLY A 7 12.12 -23.90 -0.87
C GLY A 7 11.53 -22.83 -1.79
N VAL A 8 11.64 -23.06 -3.09
CA VAL A 8 11.16 -22.14 -4.15
C VAL A 8 9.64 -21.90 -4.09
N THR A 9 8.86 -22.87 -3.61
CA THR A 9 7.41 -22.72 -3.46
C THR A 9 7.02 -21.60 -2.51
N ALA A 10 7.77 -21.42 -1.40
CA ALA A 10 7.54 -20.30 -0.48
C ALA A 10 7.73 -18.94 -1.17
N THR A 11 8.76 -18.83 -1.99
CA THR A 11 9.03 -17.62 -2.77
C THR A 11 7.93 -17.35 -3.82
N ALA A 12 7.49 -18.38 -4.54
CA ALA A 12 6.41 -18.26 -5.52
C ALA A 12 5.09 -17.81 -4.88
N ILE A 13 4.72 -18.38 -3.74
CA ILE A 13 3.53 -17.97 -2.98
C ILE A 13 3.68 -16.51 -2.51
N PHE A 14 4.83 -16.12 -1.99
CA PHE A 14 5.08 -14.76 -1.55
C PHE A 14 4.93 -13.75 -2.69
N VAL A 15 5.53 -14.03 -3.85
CA VAL A 15 5.39 -13.19 -5.05
C VAL A 15 3.93 -13.13 -5.51
N GLY A 16 3.23 -14.26 -5.54
CA GLY A 16 1.81 -14.29 -5.88
C GLY A 16 0.95 -13.42 -4.96
N LEU A 17 1.19 -13.50 -3.63
CA LEU A 17 0.50 -12.65 -2.65
C LEU A 17 0.84 -11.16 -2.84
N ARG A 18 2.07 -10.82 -3.20
CA ARG A 18 2.48 -9.44 -3.53
C ARG A 18 1.78 -8.90 -4.77
N LEU A 19 1.59 -9.73 -5.79
CA LEU A 19 0.81 -9.34 -6.99
C LEU A 19 -0.65 -9.06 -6.63
N VAL A 20 -1.28 -9.94 -5.85
CA VAL A 20 -2.65 -9.73 -5.36
C VAL A 20 -2.75 -8.44 -4.52
N GLN A 21 -1.81 -8.21 -3.61
CA GLN A 21 -1.73 -6.99 -2.83
C GLN A 21 -1.63 -5.75 -3.72
N GLY A 22 -0.79 -5.78 -4.75
CA GLY A 22 -0.65 -4.68 -5.72
C GLY A 22 -1.95 -4.38 -6.47
N LEU A 23 -2.68 -5.41 -6.87
CA LEU A 23 -3.99 -5.27 -7.51
C LEU A 23 -5.03 -4.62 -6.57
N CYS A 24 -5.05 -5.04 -5.30
CA CYS A 24 -5.94 -4.44 -4.30
C CYS A 24 -5.63 -2.95 -4.08
N LEU A 25 -4.35 -2.59 -3.92
CA LEU A 25 -3.92 -1.19 -3.75
C LEU A 25 -4.26 -0.35 -4.98
N GLY A 26 -4.13 -0.93 -6.19
CA GLY A 26 -4.45 -0.25 -7.46
C GLY A 26 -5.92 0.15 -7.58
N GLY A 27 -6.83 -0.57 -6.94
CA GLY A 27 -8.26 -0.21 -6.87
C GLY A 27 -8.63 0.69 -5.69
N GLU A 28 -7.94 0.52 -4.57
CA GLU A 28 -8.28 1.18 -3.30
C GLU A 28 -8.08 2.69 -3.32
N ILE A 29 -6.90 3.16 -3.73
CA ILE A 29 -6.56 4.60 -3.70
C ILE A 29 -7.43 5.40 -4.67
N PRO A 30 -7.55 5.01 -5.96
CA PRO A 30 -8.45 5.72 -6.88
C PRO A 30 -9.91 5.68 -6.44
N GLY A 31 -10.39 4.54 -5.91
CA GLY A 31 -11.74 4.42 -5.37
C GLY A 31 -12.01 5.37 -4.20
N ALA A 32 -11.06 5.47 -3.26
CA ALA A 32 -11.16 6.41 -2.15
C ALA A 32 -11.12 7.87 -2.63
N MET A 33 -10.27 8.20 -3.62
CA MET A 33 -10.21 9.54 -4.22
C MET A 33 -11.53 9.92 -4.89
N THR A 34 -12.13 9.00 -5.65
CA THR A 34 -13.43 9.21 -6.30
C THR A 34 -14.51 9.47 -5.26
N LEU A 35 -14.64 8.57 -4.27
CA LEU A 35 -15.63 8.72 -3.20
C LEU A 35 -15.52 10.08 -2.48
N ILE A 36 -14.30 10.46 -2.09
CA ILE A 36 -14.05 11.72 -1.37
C ILE A 36 -14.36 12.94 -2.25
N THR A 37 -13.97 12.92 -3.54
CA THR A 37 -14.22 14.04 -4.45
C THR A 37 -15.69 14.19 -4.82
N GLU A 38 -16.45 13.11 -4.83
CA GLU A 38 -17.91 13.11 -5.03
C GLU A 38 -18.66 13.58 -3.78
N THR A 39 -18.17 13.21 -2.59
CA THR A 39 -18.80 13.57 -1.32
C THR A 39 -18.52 15.03 -0.94
N MET A 40 -17.35 15.57 -1.32
CA MET A 40 -16.93 16.94 -0.98
C MET A 40 -16.59 17.78 -2.23
N PRO A 41 -17.55 18.06 -3.12
CA PRO A 41 -17.30 18.68 -4.43
C PRO A 41 -16.72 20.09 -4.33
N HIS A 42 -17.04 20.85 -3.28
CA HIS A 42 -16.56 22.23 -3.08
C HIS A 42 -15.14 22.32 -2.48
N ARG A 43 -14.62 21.22 -1.91
CA ARG A 43 -13.31 21.19 -1.23
C ARG A 43 -12.45 19.99 -1.66
N ARG A 44 -12.52 19.63 -2.94
CA ARG A 44 -11.84 18.44 -3.49
C ARG A 44 -10.34 18.40 -3.18
N GLY A 45 -9.65 19.55 -3.31
CA GLY A 45 -8.21 19.64 -3.03
C GLY A 45 -7.89 19.37 -1.55
N LEU A 46 -8.66 19.92 -0.62
CA LEU A 46 -8.49 19.65 0.81
C LEU A 46 -8.75 18.17 1.13
N ALA A 47 -9.81 17.60 0.57
CA ALA A 47 -10.21 16.23 0.79
C ALA A 47 -9.13 15.22 0.28
N CYS A 48 -8.61 15.44 -0.92
CA CYS A 48 -7.49 14.65 -1.45
C CYS A 48 -6.21 14.86 -0.63
N GLY A 49 -5.94 16.08 -0.17
CA GLY A 49 -4.79 16.37 0.69
C GLY A 49 -4.85 15.60 2.01
N ILE A 50 -6.01 15.52 2.66
CA ILE A 50 -6.22 14.73 3.87
C ILE A 50 -6.02 13.23 3.59
N LEU A 51 -6.52 12.72 2.46
CA LEU A 51 -6.31 11.33 2.06
C LEU A 51 -4.82 11.01 1.95
N PHE A 52 -4.05 11.84 1.23
CA PHE A 52 -2.61 11.64 1.11
C PHE A 52 -1.88 11.78 2.43
N LEU A 53 -2.30 12.70 3.30
CA LEU A 53 -1.76 12.82 4.65
C LEU A 53 -1.96 11.52 5.43
N MET A 54 -3.16 10.92 5.39
CA MET A 54 -3.44 9.66 6.08
C MET A 54 -2.63 8.48 5.52
N ILE A 55 -2.38 8.44 4.21
CA ILE A 55 -1.49 7.44 3.60
C ILE A 55 -0.07 7.58 4.17
N ASN A 56 0.46 8.82 4.27
CA ASN A 56 1.79 9.06 4.83
C ASN A 56 1.86 8.74 6.33
N VAL A 57 0.82 9.05 7.10
CA VAL A 57 0.72 8.63 8.51
C VAL A 57 0.79 7.11 8.63
N GLY A 58 0.15 6.37 7.73
CA GLY A 58 0.25 4.91 7.68
C GLY A 58 1.68 4.41 7.44
N LEU A 59 2.43 5.07 6.55
CA LEU A 59 3.84 4.75 6.32
C LEU A 59 4.70 5.01 7.55
N VAL A 60 4.51 6.15 8.22
CA VAL A 60 5.23 6.48 9.47
C VAL A 60 4.93 5.47 10.56
N LEU A 61 3.67 5.07 10.72
CA LEU A 61 3.29 4.04 11.69
C LEU A 61 3.95 2.69 11.39
N ALA A 62 4.02 2.29 10.12
CA ALA A 62 4.70 1.06 9.72
C ALA A 62 6.20 1.11 10.05
N GLN A 63 6.86 2.24 9.80
CA GLN A 63 8.26 2.45 10.17
C GLN A 63 8.47 2.45 11.69
N ALA A 64 7.55 3.04 12.45
CA ALA A 64 7.61 3.05 13.91
C ALA A 64 7.50 1.62 14.48
N VAL A 65 6.62 0.78 13.93
CA VAL A 65 6.53 -0.65 14.30
C VAL A 65 7.84 -1.37 14.00
N GLN A 66 8.40 -1.17 12.81
CA GLN A 66 9.69 -1.77 12.44
C GLN A 66 10.81 -1.32 13.37
N TRP A 67 10.90 -0.02 13.63
CA TRP A 67 11.90 0.53 14.55
C TRP A 67 11.78 -0.05 15.96
N THR A 68 10.55 -0.15 16.49
CA THR A 68 10.29 -0.73 17.81
C THR A 68 10.74 -2.19 17.88
N VAL A 69 10.44 -2.99 16.88
CA VAL A 69 10.89 -4.39 16.79
C VAL A 69 12.42 -4.48 16.79
N LEU A 70 13.11 -3.62 16.04
CA LEU A 70 14.57 -3.61 15.96
C LEU A 70 15.23 -3.14 17.26
N GLN A 71 14.56 -2.28 18.05
CA GLN A 71 15.09 -1.82 19.34
C GLN A 71 14.86 -2.79 20.49
N THR A 72 13.77 -3.54 20.44
CA THR A 72 13.34 -4.42 21.55
C THR A 72 13.80 -5.86 21.42
N MET A 73 14.21 -6.29 20.20
CA MET A 73 14.54 -7.67 19.90
C MET A 73 15.99 -7.84 19.46
N SER A 74 16.60 -8.95 19.85
CA SER A 74 17.92 -9.34 19.32
C SER A 74 17.85 -9.71 17.83
N PRO A 75 18.96 -9.65 17.07
CA PRO A 75 18.97 -9.99 15.64
C PRO A 75 18.41 -11.39 15.32
N GLY A 76 18.62 -12.37 16.22
CA GLY A 76 18.08 -13.71 16.08
C GLY A 76 16.56 -13.76 16.29
N GLU A 77 16.04 -13.01 17.24
CA GLU A 77 14.60 -12.91 17.50
C GLU A 77 13.87 -12.15 16.39
N VAL A 78 14.46 -11.09 15.83
CA VAL A 78 13.90 -10.35 14.68
C VAL A 78 13.70 -11.29 13.50
N THR A 79 14.68 -12.14 13.20
CA THR A 79 14.59 -13.09 12.07
C THR A 79 13.65 -14.26 12.33
N SER A 80 13.46 -14.68 13.58
CA SER A 80 12.59 -15.82 13.93
C SER A 80 11.15 -15.44 14.19
N VAL A 81 10.89 -14.37 14.94
CA VAL A 81 9.55 -13.97 15.42
C VAL A 81 9.22 -12.52 15.10
N GLY A 82 10.18 -11.60 15.13
CA GLY A 82 9.94 -10.15 15.00
C GLY A 82 9.14 -9.76 13.76
N TRP A 83 9.46 -10.31 12.61
CA TRP A 83 8.71 -10.07 11.37
C TRP A 83 7.25 -10.55 11.46
N ARG A 84 6.96 -11.62 12.20
CA ARG A 84 5.59 -12.11 12.38
C ARG A 84 4.75 -11.14 13.19
N ILE A 85 5.34 -10.53 14.23
CA ILE A 85 4.68 -9.52 15.07
C ILE A 85 4.31 -8.31 14.21
N ALA A 86 5.23 -7.81 13.38
CA ALA A 86 4.95 -6.70 12.47
C ALA A 86 3.79 -7.02 11.51
N PHE A 87 3.76 -8.23 10.95
CA PHE A 87 2.65 -8.67 10.08
C PHE A 87 1.33 -8.84 10.84
N LEU A 88 1.35 -9.33 12.08
CA LEU A 88 0.14 -9.45 12.91
C LEU A 88 -0.44 -8.09 13.27
N VAL A 89 0.40 -7.12 13.63
CA VAL A 89 -0.02 -5.74 13.87
C VAL A 89 -0.67 -5.15 12.60
N GLY A 90 -0.02 -5.28 11.45
CA GLY A 90 -0.58 -4.84 10.16
C GLY A 90 -1.90 -5.54 9.83
N GLY A 91 -1.98 -6.85 10.07
CA GLY A 91 -3.20 -7.64 9.89
C GLY A 91 -4.35 -7.17 10.79
N GLY A 92 -4.06 -6.84 12.05
CA GLY A 92 -5.04 -6.27 12.98
C GLY A 92 -5.58 -4.93 12.52
N ILE A 93 -4.71 -4.03 12.05
CA ILE A 93 -5.10 -2.73 11.47
C ILE A 93 -5.95 -2.93 10.21
N ALA A 94 -5.57 -3.86 9.33
CA ALA A 94 -6.32 -4.17 8.12
C ALA A 94 -7.71 -4.72 8.44
N LEU A 95 -7.82 -5.59 9.46
CA LEU A 95 -9.12 -6.11 9.92
C LEU A 95 -10.01 -5.00 10.48
N ALA A 96 -9.46 -4.09 11.29
CA ALA A 96 -10.19 -2.92 11.76
C ALA A 96 -10.67 -2.04 10.59
N GLY A 97 -9.81 -1.81 9.60
CA GLY A 97 -10.14 -1.09 8.37
C GLY A 97 -11.26 -1.76 7.57
N PHE A 98 -11.27 -3.09 7.50
CA PHE A 98 -12.35 -3.85 6.86
C PHE A 98 -13.71 -3.60 7.51
N PHE A 99 -13.80 -3.63 8.85
CA PHE A 99 -15.05 -3.32 9.55
C PHE A 99 -15.46 -1.86 9.38
N LEU A 100 -14.51 -0.92 9.44
CA LEU A 100 -14.80 0.50 9.20
C LEU A 100 -15.37 0.75 7.79
N ARG A 101 -14.90 0.03 6.78
CA ARG A 101 -15.43 0.12 5.40
C ARG A 101 -16.89 -0.29 5.29
N GLN A 102 -17.34 -1.24 6.09
CA GLN A 102 -18.76 -1.65 6.08
C GLN A 102 -19.70 -0.56 6.58
N LEU A 103 -19.17 0.44 7.29
CA LEU A 103 -19.92 1.61 7.76
C LEU A 103 -19.97 2.75 6.73
N LEU A 104 -19.22 2.65 5.62
CA LEU A 104 -19.24 3.66 4.57
C LEU A 104 -20.53 3.55 3.75
N VAL A 105 -21.15 4.71 3.53
CA VAL A 105 -22.33 4.85 2.67
C VAL A 105 -21.85 5.15 1.24
N GLU A 106 -22.53 4.58 0.24
CA GLU A 106 -22.26 4.89 -1.17
C GLU A 106 -22.45 6.39 -1.47
N SER A 107 -21.64 6.91 -2.40
CA SER A 107 -21.80 8.32 -2.79
C SER A 107 -23.15 8.57 -3.46
N PRO A 108 -23.75 9.75 -3.25
CA PRO A 108 -25.00 10.11 -3.95
C PRO A 108 -24.88 10.05 -5.47
N ALA A 109 -23.68 10.36 -6.00
CA ALA A 109 -23.39 10.30 -7.43
C ALA A 109 -23.42 8.84 -7.93
N PHE A 110 -22.86 7.91 -7.18
CA PHE A 110 -22.89 6.48 -7.52
C PHE A 110 -24.30 5.90 -7.40
N ALA A 111 -25.06 6.29 -6.37
CA ALA A 111 -26.44 5.87 -6.19
C ALA A 111 -27.38 6.36 -7.33
N ALA A 112 -27.04 7.51 -7.96
CA ALA A 112 -27.77 8.08 -9.08
C ALA A 112 -27.41 7.46 -10.44
N LEU A 113 -26.34 6.67 -10.53
CA LEU A 113 -25.96 5.95 -11.75
C LEU A 113 -27.00 4.86 -12.03
N ASP A 114 -27.69 5.01 -13.18
CA ASP A 114 -28.60 3.99 -13.68
C ASP A 114 -27.80 2.69 -13.89
N LYS A 115 -28.38 1.56 -13.44
CA LYS A 115 -27.71 0.24 -13.38
C LYS A 115 -27.42 -0.39 -14.75
N GLN A 116 -27.09 0.35 -15.75
CA GLN A 116 -26.52 -0.18 -16.99
C GLN A 116 -25.03 -0.58 -16.78
N ILE A 117 -24.83 -1.54 -15.90
CA ILE A 117 -23.50 -2.12 -15.69
C ILE A 117 -23.17 -2.93 -16.93
N HIS A 118 -22.22 -2.44 -17.72
CA HIS A 118 -21.65 -3.19 -18.83
C HIS A 118 -21.01 -4.49 -18.26
N ALA A 119 -21.34 -5.63 -18.85
CA ALA A 119 -20.92 -6.94 -18.36
C ALA A 119 -19.40 -7.10 -18.20
N LEU A 120 -18.60 -6.28 -18.89
CA LEU A 120 -17.12 -6.25 -18.82
C LEU A 120 -16.60 -4.80 -18.96
N PRO A 121 -16.68 -3.98 -17.92
CA PRO A 121 -16.22 -2.59 -17.97
C PRO A 121 -14.73 -2.45 -18.30
N ILE A 122 -13.90 -3.44 -17.93
CA ILE A 122 -12.47 -3.46 -18.21
C ILE A 122 -12.20 -3.57 -19.72
N ALA A 123 -12.94 -4.41 -20.44
CA ALA A 123 -12.74 -4.59 -21.89
C ALA A 123 -13.10 -3.31 -22.66
N THR A 124 -14.18 -2.66 -22.30
CA THR A 124 -14.60 -1.36 -22.88
C THR A 124 -13.56 -0.27 -22.55
N LEU A 125 -13.06 -0.21 -21.31
CA LEU A 125 -12.07 0.75 -20.89
C LEU A 125 -10.76 0.61 -21.68
N VAL A 126 -10.25 -0.62 -21.83
CA VAL A 126 -9.02 -0.89 -22.60
C VAL A 126 -9.19 -0.55 -24.07
N ARG A 127 -10.36 -0.85 -24.65
CA ARG A 127 -10.64 -0.61 -26.07
C ARG A 127 -10.77 0.89 -26.36
N ASP A 128 -11.53 1.61 -25.57
CA ASP A 128 -11.95 2.99 -25.90
C ASP A 128 -11.00 4.04 -25.29
N HIS A 129 -10.25 3.68 -24.24
CA HIS A 129 -9.40 4.62 -23.49
C HIS A 129 -7.94 4.15 -23.32
N SER A 130 -7.41 3.35 -24.27
CA SER A 130 -6.05 2.77 -24.19
C SER A 130 -4.95 3.82 -24.01
N ARG A 131 -5.06 4.98 -24.65
CA ARG A 131 -4.09 6.09 -24.51
C ARG A 131 -4.09 6.68 -23.11
N ALA A 132 -5.27 6.88 -22.51
CA ALA A 132 -5.41 7.38 -21.15
C ALA A 132 -4.84 6.36 -20.13
N ILE A 133 -5.09 5.07 -20.35
CA ILE A 133 -4.52 4.00 -19.52
C ILE A 133 -3.00 4.02 -19.60
N LEU A 134 -2.43 4.09 -20.81
CA LEU A 134 -0.98 4.10 -20.98
C LEU A 134 -0.33 5.32 -20.33
N SER A 135 -0.89 6.51 -20.53
CA SER A 135 -0.37 7.74 -19.91
C SER A 135 -0.48 7.68 -18.37
N GLY A 136 -1.59 7.21 -17.85
CA GLY A 136 -1.78 7.00 -16.40
C GLY A 136 -0.78 5.99 -15.82
N LEU A 137 -0.56 4.88 -16.53
CA LEU A 137 0.41 3.86 -16.14
C LEU A 137 1.84 4.41 -16.10
N LEU A 138 2.25 5.19 -17.10
CA LEU A 138 3.58 5.80 -17.13
C LEU A 138 3.79 6.80 -16.00
N VAL A 139 2.83 7.69 -15.75
CA VAL A 139 2.90 8.68 -14.67
C VAL A 139 2.93 7.99 -13.30
N THR A 140 2.05 7.00 -13.10
CA THR A 140 1.99 6.25 -11.82
C THR A 140 3.26 5.43 -11.59
N SER A 141 3.82 4.82 -12.65
CA SER A 141 5.07 4.06 -12.56
C SER A 141 6.25 4.94 -12.15
N LEU A 142 6.33 6.17 -12.69
CA LEU A 142 7.36 7.13 -12.30
C LEU A 142 7.23 7.51 -10.81
N GLY A 143 6.02 7.81 -10.35
CA GLY A 143 5.75 8.07 -8.94
C GLY A 143 6.08 6.89 -8.04
N ALA A 144 5.67 5.69 -8.41
CA ALA A 144 5.96 4.46 -7.67
C ALA A 144 7.46 4.17 -7.60
N ALA A 145 8.21 4.37 -8.71
CA ALA A 145 9.66 4.23 -8.73
C ALA A 145 10.34 5.22 -7.78
N THR A 146 9.91 6.48 -7.77
CA THR A 146 10.44 7.52 -6.87
C THR A 146 10.21 7.14 -5.41
N VAL A 147 9.00 6.75 -5.04
CA VAL A 147 8.67 6.32 -3.67
C VAL A 147 9.49 5.08 -3.28
N SER A 148 9.61 4.09 -4.18
CA SER A 148 10.39 2.88 -3.91
C SER A 148 11.88 3.18 -3.70
N LEU A 149 12.46 4.09 -4.50
CA LEU A 149 13.86 4.50 -4.32
C LEU A 149 14.07 5.24 -3.00
N LEU A 150 13.20 6.19 -2.65
CA LEU A 150 13.37 7.00 -1.45
C LEU A 150 13.09 6.23 -0.17
N TYR A 151 12.02 5.44 -0.11
CA TYR A 151 11.59 4.81 1.14
C TYR A 151 12.06 3.36 1.31
N LEU A 152 12.10 2.57 0.24
CA LEU A 152 12.46 1.16 0.35
C LEU A 152 13.96 0.92 0.09
N PHE A 153 14.51 1.54 -0.96
CA PHE A 153 15.91 1.33 -1.33
C PHE A 153 16.86 2.08 -0.40
N MET A 154 16.49 3.24 0.12
CA MET A 154 17.35 4.05 0.99
C MET A 154 17.80 3.27 2.23
N ASN A 155 16.90 2.58 2.91
CA ASN A 155 17.24 1.74 4.07
C ASN A 155 18.26 0.64 3.71
N SER A 156 18.08 -0.01 2.56
CA SER A 156 19.02 -1.03 2.07
C SER A 156 20.35 -0.42 1.69
N TYR A 157 20.36 0.76 1.08
CA TYR A 157 21.55 1.50 0.71
C TYR A 157 22.38 1.92 1.93
N LEU A 158 21.72 2.48 2.94
CA LEU A 158 22.37 2.90 4.18
C LEU A 158 23.02 1.71 4.92
N THR A 159 22.34 0.57 4.96
CA THR A 159 22.84 -0.60 5.69
C THR A 159 23.88 -1.40 4.91
N GLN A 160 23.71 -1.60 3.60
CA GLN A 160 24.59 -2.46 2.82
C GLN A 160 25.81 -1.73 2.24
N PHE A 161 25.63 -0.51 1.75
CA PHE A 161 26.72 0.26 1.12
C PHE A 161 27.44 1.18 2.10
N LEU A 162 26.72 1.91 2.92
CA LEU A 162 27.31 2.85 3.89
C LEU A 162 27.56 2.20 5.25
N LYS A 163 27.16 0.93 5.44
CA LYS A 163 27.40 0.13 6.67
C LYS A 163 26.93 0.81 7.97
N TYR A 164 25.88 1.65 7.88
CA TYR A 164 25.22 2.15 9.08
C TYR A 164 24.52 1.01 9.84
N GLY A 165 24.44 1.12 11.17
CA GLY A 165 23.67 0.17 11.96
C GLY A 165 22.19 0.14 11.54
N THR A 166 21.57 -1.01 11.59
CA THR A 166 20.16 -1.21 11.17
C THR A 166 19.18 -0.30 11.91
N THR A 167 19.45 -0.02 13.20
CA THR A 167 18.66 0.89 14.02
C THR A 167 18.78 2.35 13.57
N THR A 168 19.99 2.79 13.20
CA THR A 168 20.25 4.15 12.69
C THR A 168 19.62 4.35 11.31
N ALA A 169 19.71 3.34 10.45
CA ALA A 169 19.05 3.38 9.13
C ALA A 169 17.52 3.42 9.25
N ALA A 170 16.95 2.67 10.19
CA ALA A 170 15.51 2.69 10.45
C ALA A 170 15.01 4.03 11.02
N SER A 171 15.80 4.68 11.89
CA SER A 171 15.45 6.00 12.42
C SER A 171 15.57 7.13 11.39
N ALA A 172 16.43 6.98 10.37
CA ALA A 172 16.53 7.92 9.26
C ALA A 172 15.35 7.84 8.28
N GLY A 173 14.57 6.75 8.32
CA GLY A 173 13.34 6.57 7.53
C GLY A 173 12.06 7.08 8.21
N LEU A 174 12.14 7.51 9.48
CA LEU A 174 11.06 8.16 10.23
C LEU A 174 11.02 9.65 9.98
#